data_3cdc7a278947f1733b17eef4a769e41c
#
_entry.id   3cdc7a278947f1733b17eef4a769e41c
#
_cell.length_a   1.000
_cell.length_b   1.000
_cell.length_c   1.000
_cell.angle_alpha   90.00
_cell.angle_beta   90.00
_cell.angle_gamma   90.00
#
_symmetry.space_group_name_H-M   'P 1'
#
loop_
_entity.id
_entity.type
_entity.pdbx_description
1 polymer ?
#
loop_
_entity_poly.entity_id
_entity_poly.type
_entity_poly.pdbx_seq_one_letter_code
_entity_poly.pdbx_strand_id
1 'polypeptide(L)'
;MLGRLEMDVDECIEAYRALMKSIFSEKANSLPIDWSWKIQAQYDSKKLRAAVENVIIRAGASPTDLLNDGITRRCRTFVCTTAKETLRITRLRSYGAPDENTPSPTICEAALATSAATGFFEPVQLGDRQFVDGAFGANNPVEEMEEEACDVWCPSTRDLKSLVKCLLSVGTGNPATRPIDDNMLKFLSKTLVRLATKPEGTERRFMARWRNECKGGRCYRFNVEQGLQDVHLADYQSRSLIETATQDYLHLPRQKAQLAECVVNLAEKQGSPILSAQPRGLF
;
A
#
# COMPACT_ATOMS: atom_id res chain seq x y z
N MET A 1 0.84 6.29 -7.79
CA MET A 1 0.01 6.67 -8.95
C MET A 1 -1.05 7.69 -8.54
N LEU A 2 -2.17 7.32 -7.94
CA LEU A 2 -3.29 8.23 -7.60
C LEU A 2 -2.90 9.47 -6.79
N GLY A 3 -2.14 9.33 -5.72
CA GLY A 3 -1.88 10.44 -4.81
C GLY A 3 -0.72 11.34 -5.22
N ARG A 4 0.46 10.78 -5.54
CA ARG A 4 1.66 11.58 -5.85
C ARG A 4 1.75 12.00 -7.32
N LEU A 5 1.37 11.11 -8.23
CA LEU A 5 1.36 11.39 -9.68
C LEU A 5 0.02 11.94 -10.16
N GLU A 6 -0.99 11.99 -9.30
CA GLU A 6 -2.34 12.53 -9.57
C GLU A 6 -3.00 11.94 -10.85
N MET A 7 -2.62 10.70 -11.19
CA MET A 7 -3.22 9.95 -12.30
C MET A 7 -4.68 9.61 -11.98
N ASP A 8 -5.53 9.50 -12.97
CA ASP A 8 -6.89 8.99 -12.76
C ASP A 8 -6.91 7.47 -12.52
N VAL A 9 -8.07 6.94 -12.13
CA VAL A 9 -8.21 5.52 -11.75
C VAL A 9 -7.98 4.60 -12.95
N ASP A 10 -8.49 4.95 -14.12
CA ASP A 10 -8.39 4.13 -15.32
C ASP A 10 -6.95 4.08 -15.82
N GLU A 11 -6.25 5.23 -15.83
CA GLU A 11 -4.82 5.32 -16.11
C GLU A 11 -4.00 4.46 -15.12
N CYS A 12 -4.32 4.51 -13.83
CA CYS A 12 -3.66 3.68 -12.81
C CYS A 12 -3.87 2.18 -13.07
N ILE A 13 -5.09 1.77 -13.45
CA ILE A 13 -5.41 0.37 -13.74
C ILE A 13 -4.62 -0.11 -14.97
N GLU A 14 -4.58 0.67 -16.04
CA GLU A 14 -3.84 0.33 -17.25
C GLU A 14 -2.33 0.27 -17.00
N ALA A 15 -1.79 1.27 -16.31
CA ALA A 15 -0.37 1.33 -15.95
C ALA A 15 0.02 0.12 -15.07
N TYR A 16 -0.80 -0.23 -14.07
CA TYR A 16 -0.56 -1.37 -13.20
C TYR A 16 -0.59 -2.70 -13.98
N ARG A 17 -1.54 -2.87 -14.89
CA ARG A 17 -1.64 -4.07 -15.76
C ARG A 17 -0.41 -4.25 -16.64
N ALA A 18 0.04 -3.18 -17.28
CA ALA A 18 1.24 -3.20 -18.11
C ALA A 18 2.49 -3.53 -17.27
N LEU A 19 2.60 -2.93 -16.09
CA LEU A 19 3.68 -3.16 -15.13
C LEU A 19 3.71 -4.63 -14.71
N MET A 20 2.61 -5.19 -14.25
CA MET A 20 2.53 -6.60 -13.81
C MET A 20 2.94 -7.58 -14.91
N LYS A 21 2.47 -7.37 -16.14
CA LYS A 21 2.85 -8.20 -17.28
C LYS A 21 4.35 -8.11 -17.58
N SER A 22 4.94 -6.92 -17.55
CA SER A 22 6.36 -6.73 -17.88
C SER A 22 7.29 -7.37 -16.85
N ILE A 23 6.88 -7.38 -15.58
CA ILE A 23 7.72 -7.85 -14.45
C ILE A 23 7.60 -9.38 -14.30
N PHE A 24 6.38 -9.91 -14.31
CA PHE A 24 6.10 -11.30 -13.95
C PHE A 24 6.04 -12.26 -15.13
N SER A 25 6.29 -11.80 -16.37
CA SER A 25 6.33 -12.67 -17.54
C SER A 25 7.47 -13.69 -17.52
N GLU A 26 8.58 -13.36 -16.88
CA GLU A 26 9.78 -14.20 -16.84
C GLU A 26 10.40 -14.19 -15.43
N LYS A 27 10.76 -15.36 -14.92
CA LYS A 27 11.51 -15.48 -13.67
C LYS A 27 13.02 -15.35 -13.97
N ALA A 28 13.70 -14.53 -13.18
CA ALA A 28 15.16 -14.43 -13.23
C ALA A 28 15.82 -15.65 -12.56
N ASN A 29 15.24 -16.15 -11.45
CA ASN A 29 15.74 -17.31 -10.73
C ASN A 29 14.62 -18.31 -10.46
N SER A 30 14.89 -19.60 -10.67
CA SER A 30 13.92 -20.68 -10.46
C SER A 30 13.76 -21.03 -8.98
N LEU A 31 14.83 -20.88 -8.20
CA LEU A 31 14.84 -21.19 -6.77
C LEU A 31 14.89 -19.92 -5.93
N PRO A 32 14.22 -19.87 -4.78
CA PRO A 32 14.23 -18.71 -3.89
C PRO A 32 15.49 -18.64 -3.00
N ILE A 33 16.42 -19.57 -3.13
CA ILE A 33 17.64 -19.69 -2.30
C ILE A 33 18.83 -19.95 -3.21
N ASP A 34 19.94 -19.27 -2.97
CA ASP A 34 21.20 -19.46 -3.66
C ASP A 34 22.04 -20.62 -3.03
N TRP A 35 23.21 -20.89 -3.61
CA TRP A 35 24.15 -21.90 -3.14
C TRP A 35 24.67 -21.64 -1.71
N SER A 36 24.55 -20.39 -1.22
CA SER A 36 24.96 -19.96 0.12
C SER A 36 23.82 -19.97 1.13
N TRP A 37 22.68 -20.59 0.81
CA TRP A 37 21.43 -20.59 1.61
C TRP A 37 20.84 -19.20 1.87
N LYS A 38 21.18 -18.22 1.03
CA LYS A 38 20.59 -16.88 1.10
C LYS A 38 19.36 -16.79 0.22
N ILE A 39 18.35 -16.06 0.70
CA ILE A 39 17.15 -15.73 -0.10
C ILE A 39 17.60 -14.89 -1.29
N GLN A 40 17.25 -15.32 -2.50
CA GLN A 40 17.50 -14.57 -3.73
C GLN A 40 16.18 -14.15 -4.39
N ALA A 41 16.26 -13.05 -5.14
CA ALA A 41 15.12 -12.51 -5.88
C ALA A 41 14.72 -13.46 -7.02
N GLN A 42 13.45 -13.82 -7.11
CA GLN A 42 12.91 -14.62 -8.21
C GLN A 42 12.69 -13.81 -9.48
N TYR A 43 12.52 -12.50 -9.37
CA TYR A 43 12.26 -11.59 -10.47
C TYR A 43 13.34 -10.50 -10.57
N ASP A 44 13.51 -9.96 -11.76
CA ASP A 44 14.53 -8.96 -12.04
C ASP A 44 14.12 -7.58 -11.49
N SER A 45 14.81 -7.12 -10.46
CA SER A 45 14.62 -5.81 -9.85
C SER A 45 14.91 -4.65 -10.81
N LYS A 46 15.74 -4.86 -11.86
CA LYS A 46 15.97 -3.85 -12.89
C LYS A 46 14.76 -3.71 -13.82
N LYS A 47 14.09 -4.83 -14.14
CA LYS A 47 12.82 -4.79 -14.88
C LYS A 47 11.74 -4.06 -14.08
N LEU A 48 11.64 -4.32 -12.78
CA LEU A 48 10.73 -3.59 -11.90
C LEU A 48 11.02 -2.09 -11.92
N ARG A 49 12.28 -1.69 -11.76
CA ARG A 49 12.70 -0.28 -11.82
C ARG A 49 12.30 0.37 -13.15
N ALA A 50 12.67 -0.23 -14.28
CA ALA A 50 12.35 0.29 -15.59
C ALA A 50 10.83 0.43 -15.83
N ALA A 51 10.04 -0.52 -15.33
CA ALA A 51 8.58 -0.46 -15.42
C ALA A 51 8.00 0.69 -14.58
N VAL A 52 8.50 0.91 -13.36
CA VAL A 52 8.11 2.03 -12.50
C VAL A 52 8.51 3.37 -13.13
N GLU A 53 9.73 3.50 -13.64
CA GLU A 53 10.22 4.70 -14.34
C GLU A 53 9.35 5.05 -15.54
N ASN A 54 8.96 4.06 -16.33
CA ASN A 54 8.04 4.24 -17.46
C ASN A 54 6.67 4.78 -17.03
N VAL A 55 6.13 4.33 -15.91
CA VAL A 55 4.86 4.86 -15.37
C VAL A 55 5.03 6.31 -14.95
N ILE A 56 6.13 6.66 -14.28
CA ILE A 56 6.43 8.02 -13.83
C ILE A 56 6.54 8.97 -15.05
N ILE A 57 7.28 8.55 -16.08
CA ILE A 57 7.47 9.34 -17.30
C ILE A 57 6.14 9.56 -18.03
N ARG A 58 5.29 8.52 -18.15
CA ARG A 58 3.97 8.64 -18.77
C ARG A 58 3.04 9.59 -18.01
N ALA A 59 3.18 9.66 -16.71
CA ALA A 59 2.48 10.62 -15.86
C ALA A 59 3.05 12.06 -15.93
N GLY A 60 4.03 12.32 -16.81
CA GLY A 60 4.63 13.65 -17.01
C GLY A 60 5.65 14.06 -15.94
N ALA A 61 6.13 13.11 -15.12
CA ALA A 61 7.14 13.36 -14.09
C ALA A 61 8.50 12.74 -14.45
N SER A 62 9.57 13.16 -13.76
CA SER A 62 10.89 12.56 -13.90
C SER A 62 11.08 11.41 -12.88
N PRO A 63 11.73 10.29 -13.26
CA PRO A 63 12.14 9.27 -12.30
C PRO A 63 13.02 9.78 -11.16
N THR A 64 13.68 10.90 -11.35
CA THR A 64 14.52 11.58 -10.35
C THR A 64 13.77 12.56 -9.46
N ASP A 65 12.49 12.84 -9.75
CA ASP A 65 11.68 13.73 -8.93
C ASP A 65 11.52 13.13 -7.52
N LEU A 66 11.66 13.99 -6.52
CA LEU A 66 11.49 13.58 -5.13
C LEU A 66 10.03 13.21 -4.85
N LEU A 67 9.83 12.23 -3.98
CA LEU A 67 8.50 11.90 -3.45
C LEU A 67 7.91 13.11 -2.72
N ASN A 68 8.70 13.76 -1.86
CA ASN A 68 8.41 15.05 -1.26
C ASN A 68 9.25 16.13 -1.95
N ASP A 69 8.63 16.86 -2.86
CA ASP A 69 9.24 17.98 -3.59
C ASP A 69 8.90 19.36 -2.99
N GLY A 70 8.33 19.38 -1.79
CA GLY A 70 7.90 20.59 -1.09
C GLY A 70 6.61 21.22 -1.62
N ILE A 71 6.03 20.69 -2.69
CA ILE A 71 4.78 21.20 -3.27
C ILE A 71 3.59 20.67 -2.48
N THR A 72 2.72 21.58 -2.01
CA THR A 72 1.48 21.20 -1.33
C THR A 72 0.47 20.66 -2.34
N ARG A 73 0.07 19.39 -2.16
CA ARG A 73 -0.94 18.71 -2.98
C ARG A 73 -2.25 18.51 -2.23
N ARG A 74 -3.32 18.31 -2.98
CA ARG A 74 -4.64 18.03 -2.39
C ARG A 74 -4.66 16.72 -1.57
N CYS A 75 -3.87 15.73 -1.99
CA CYS A 75 -3.76 14.45 -1.32
C CYS A 75 -2.37 14.28 -0.71
N ARG A 76 -2.30 14.17 0.61
CA ARG A 76 -1.10 13.73 1.31
C ARG A 76 -0.96 12.24 1.14
N THR A 77 0.16 11.81 0.62
CA THR A 77 0.39 10.39 0.26
C THR A 77 1.63 9.88 0.97
N PHE A 78 1.55 8.70 1.51
CA PHE A 78 2.72 7.95 1.95
C PHE A 78 2.62 6.49 1.51
N VAL A 79 3.75 5.83 1.48
CA VAL A 79 3.85 4.38 1.31
C VAL A 79 4.58 3.79 2.50
N CYS A 80 4.21 2.56 2.87
CA CYS A 80 4.89 1.82 3.93
C CYS A 80 6.02 0.98 3.34
N THR A 81 7.15 0.96 4.02
CA THR A 81 8.24 0.04 3.77
C THR A 81 8.80 -0.44 5.11
N THR A 82 9.54 -1.54 5.11
CA THR A 82 10.14 -2.10 6.33
C THR A 82 11.65 -1.94 6.28
N ALA A 83 12.23 -1.30 7.28
CA ALA A 83 13.68 -1.22 7.44
C ALA A 83 14.25 -2.62 7.72
N LYS A 84 15.15 -3.10 6.88
CA LYS A 84 15.67 -4.47 6.92
C LYS A 84 16.42 -4.77 8.23
N GLU A 85 17.14 -3.79 8.76
CA GLU A 85 17.98 -3.94 9.95
C GLU A 85 17.17 -4.01 11.25
N THR A 86 16.02 -3.34 11.31
CA THR A 86 15.25 -3.18 12.55
C THR A 86 13.87 -3.78 12.49
N LEU A 87 13.41 -4.20 11.31
CA LEU A 87 12.06 -4.66 11.01
C LEU A 87 10.97 -3.63 11.37
N ARG A 88 11.34 -2.35 11.48
CA ARG A 88 10.39 -1.27 11.76
C ARG A 88 9.77 -0.78 10.46
N ILE A 89 8.47 -0.53 10.52
CA ILE A 89 7.75 0.15 9.44
C ILE A 89 8.27 1.59 9.34
N THR A 90 8.51 2.01 8.12
CA THR A 90 8.91 3.38 7.78
C THR A 90 7.93 3.91 6.76
N ARG A 91 7.39 5.10 7.02
CA ARG A 91 6.48 5.80 6.12
C ARG A 91 7.28 6.74 5.25
N LEU A 92 7.33 6.49 3.93
CA LEU A 92 7.94 7.39 2.95
C LEU A 92 6.84 8.33 2.44
N ARG A 93 6.99 9.63 2.69
CA ARG A 93 5.93 10.64 2.56
C ARG A 93 6.14 11.56 1.35
N SER A 94 5.03 12.02 0.75
CA SER A 94 5.03 13.08 -0.26
C SER A 94 4.93 14.49 0.34
N TYR A 95 5.09 14.62 1.65
CA TYR A 95 5.01 15.88 2.41
C TYR A 95 5.96 15.83 3.61
N GLY A 96 6.33 16.98 4.15
CA GLY A 96 7.20 17.06 5.33
C GLY A 96 6.51 16.62 6.61
N ALA A 97 7.23 15.92 7.46
CA ALA A 97 6.85 15.57 8.84
C ALA A 97 7.87 16.15 9.83
N PRO A 98 7.46 16.56 11.06
CA PRO A 98 8.33 17.26 11.99
C PRO A 98 9.59 16.50 12.42
N ASP A 99 9.52 15.18 12.51
CA ASP A 99 10.58 14.31 13.03
C ASP A 99 11.16 13.37 11.96
N GLU A 100 11.19 13.79 10.71
CA GLU A 100 11.61 12.94 9.62
C GLU A 100 13.14 12.90 9.47
N ASN A 101 13.76 11.82 9.97
CA ASN A 101 15.17 11.52 9.79
C ASN A 101 15.44 10.59 8.60
N THR A 102 14.44 10.35 7.75
CA THR A 102 14.59 9.48 6.58
C THR A 102 14.99 10.34 5.36
N PRO A 103 16.00 9.96 4.59
CA PRO A 103 16.33 10.66 3.35
C PRO A 103 15.08 10.75 2.47
N SER A 104 14.85 11.91 1.85
CA SER A 104 13.76 12.09 0.89
C SER A 104 14.03 11.22 -0.34
N PRO A 105 13.29 10.11 -0.53
CA PRO A 105 13.48 9.26 -1.71
C PRO A 105 12.89 9.93 -2.94
N THR A 106 13.33 9.51 -4.11
CA THR A 106 12.62 9.79 -5.36
C THR A 106 11.28 9.01 -5.39
N ILE A 107 10.38 9.41 -6.27
CA ILE A 107 9.11 8.67 -6.50
C ILE A 107 9.42 7.22 -6.87
N CYS A 108 10.43 7.01 -7.73
CA CYS A 108 10.87 5.68 -8.15
C CYS A 108 11.37 4.86 -6.97
N GLU A 109 12.27 5.38 -6.16
CA GLU A 109 12.82 4.69 -5.00
C GLU A 109 11.74 4.32 -3.97
N ALA A 110 10.80 5.22 -3.70
CA ALA A 110 9.69 4.93 -2.78
C ALA A 110 8.79 3.81 -3.31
N ALA A 111 8.47 3.81 -4.61
CA ALA A 111 7.70 2.75 -5.24
C ALA A 111 8.43 1.41 -5.20
N LEU A 112 9.73 1.40 -5.46
CA LEU A 112 10.55 0.20 -5.36
C LEU A 112 10.65 -0.33 -3.93
N ALA A 113 10.88 0.54 -2.95
CA ALA A 113 11.04 0.15 -1.55
C ALA A 113 9.76 -0.48 -0.98
N THR A 114 8.58 0.08 -1.30
CA THR A 114 7.29 -0.47 -0.85
C THR A 114 6.90 -1.76 -1.58
N SER A 115 7.52 -2.06 -2.73
CA SER A 115 7.25 -3.24 -3.57
C SER A 115 8.35 -4.31 -3.50
N ALA A 116 9.39 -4.12 -2.70
CA ALA A 116 10.53 -5.02 -2.58
C ALA A 116 10.20 -6.28 -1.75
N ALA A 117 9.21 -7.07 -2.22
CA ALA A 117 8.76 -8.28 -1.54
C ALA A 117 9.92 -9.29 -1.44
N THR A 118 10.25 -9.69 -0.21
CA THR A 118 11.34 -10.62 0.08
C THR A 118 11.17 -11.94 -0.66
N GLY A 119 12.20 -12.37 -1.38
CA GLY A 119 12.17 -13.54 -2.25
C GLY A 119 11.60 -13.27 -3.65
N PHE A 120 10.99 -12.10 -3.90
CA PHE A 120 10.57 -11.65 -5.22
C PHE A 120 11.55 -10.65 -5.81
N PHE A 121 11.96 -9.66 -5.03
CA PHE A 121 12.86 -8.59 -5.45
C PHE A 121 13.97 -8.34 -4.45
N GLU A 122 15.03 -7.68 -4.89
CA GLU A 122 16.12 -7.24 -4.04
C GLU A 122 15.67 -6.10 -3.10
N PRO A 123 16.24 -6.02 -1.87
CA PRO A 123 16.05 -4.87 -1.01
C PRO A 123 16.49 -3.57 -1.68
N VAL A 124 15.84 -2.47 -1.36
CA VAL A 124 16.14 -1.14 -1.91
C VAL A 124 17.02 -0.35 -0.94
N GLN A 125 18.13 0.19 -1.44
CA GLN A 125 18.99 1.07 -0.69
C GLN A 125 18.48 2.52 -0.75
N LEU A 126 18.26 3.15 0.41
CA LEU A 126 17.95 4.57 0.55
C LEU A 126 18.92 5.18 1.57
N GLY A 127 19.87 5.98 1.10
CA GLY A 127 20.98 6.43 1.94
C GLY A 127 21.77 5.22 2.48
N ASP A 128 22.01 5.19 3.77
CA ASP A 128 22.76 4.11 4.45
C ASP A 128 21.87 2.94 4.91
N ARG A 129 20.57 2.95 4.61
CA ARG A 129 19.62 1.95 5.09
C ARG A 129 19.05 1.12 3.95
N GLN A 130 18.76 -0.16 4.24
CA GLN A 130 18.08 -1.06 3.32
C GLN A 130 16.61 -1.23 3.70
N PHE A 131 15.77 -1.30 2.67
CA PHE A 131 14.33 -1.43 2.84
C PHE A 131 13.78 -2.61 2.04
N VAL A 132 12.78 -3.26 2.61
CA VAL A 132 11.98 -4.32 1.99
C VAL A 132 10.50 -3.91 2.01
N ASP A 133 9.66 -4.69 1.33
CA ASP A 133 8.22 -4.46 1.22
C ASP A 133 7.56 -4.13 2.56
N GLY A 134 6.72 -3.12 2.55
CA GLY A 134 5.90 -2.74 3.71
C GLY A 134 4.89 -3.82 4.12
N ALA A 135 4.53 -4.74 3.23
CA ALA A 135 3.65 -5.84 3.56
C ALA A 135 4.15 -6.73 4.70
N PHE A 136 5.45 -6.71 5.01
CA PHE A 136 6.03 -7.48 6.12
C PHE A 136 5.48 -7.07 7.50
N GLY A 137 4.93 -5.88 7.65
CA GLY A 137 4.29 -5.43 8.90
C GLY A 137 3.02 -4.62 8.68
N ALA A 138 2.86 -4.00 7.51
CA ALA A 138 1.77 -3.11 7.14
C ALA A 138 1.06 -3.55 5.85
N ASN A 139 0.82 -4.85 5.66
CA ASN A 139 0.05 -5.36 4.50
C ASN A 139 -1.39 -4.78 4.47
N ASN A 140 -1.96 -4.53 5.63
CA ASN A 140 -3.11 -3.65 5.79
C ASN A 140 -2.65 -2.39 6.56
N PRO A 141 -2.33 -1.29 5.87
CA PRO A 141 -1.69 -0.12 6.48
C PRO A 141 -2.68 0.79 7.23
N VAL A 142 -3.86 0.29 7.60
CA VAL A 142 -4.90 1.11 8.22
C VAL A 142 -4.50 1.68 9.58
N GLU A 143 -3.72 0.94 10.39
CA GLU A 143 -3.19 1.42 11.67
C GLU A 143 -2.11 2.49 11.44
N GLU A 144 -1.22 2.29 10.44
CA GLU A 144 -0.24 3.29 10.02
C GLU A 144 -0.91 4.59 9.52
N MET A 145 -2.01 4.44 8.76
CA MET A 145 -2.79 5.56 8.28
C MET A 145 -3.47 6.31 9.44
N GLU A 146 -4.03 5.59 10.42
CA GLU A 146 -4.67 6.19 11.61
C GLU A 146 -3.67 7.03 12.42
N GLU A 147 -2.48 6.47 12.69
CA GLU A 147 -1.42 7.18 13.41
C GLU A 147 -0.93 8.40 12.64
N GLU A 148 -0.60 8.23 11.35
CA GLU A 148 -0.14 9.32 10.50
C GLU A 148 -1.16 10.45 10.40
N ALA A 149 -2.43 10.11 10.25
CA ALA A 149 -3.52 11.07 10.21
C ALA A 149 -3.67 11.83 11.54
N CYS A 150 -3.50 11.14 12.69
CA CYS A 150 -3.46 11.77 13.99
C CYS A 150 -2.31 12.77 14.11
N ASP A 151 -1.10 12.37 13.69
CA ASP A 151 0.09 13.22 13.77
C ASP A 151 -0.04 14.48 12.92
N VAL A 152 -0.70 14.36 11.76
CA VAL A 152 -0.89 15.46 10.81
C VAL A 152 -2.03 16.40 11.21
N TRP A 153 -3.18 15.88 11.63
CA TRP A 153 -4.40 16.69 11.78
C TRP A 153 -4.87 16.90 13.22
N CYS A 154 -4.46 16.05 14.14
CA CYS A 154 -4.85 16.16 15.56
C CYS A 154 -3.74 15.75 16.53
N PRO A 155 -2.50 16.29 16.42
CA PRO A 155 -1.36 15.85 17.21
C PRO A 155 -1.58 16.03 18.72
N SER A 156 -2.32 17.06 19.13
CA SER A 156 -2.57 17.36 20.54
C SER A 156 -3.73 16.55 21.13
N THR A 157 -4.83 16.40 20.38
CA THR A 157 -6.06 15.75 20.86
C THR A 157 -6.09 14.26 20.60
N ARG A 158 -5.41 13.79 19.56
CA ARG A 158 -5.48 12.42 19.02
C ARG A 158 -6.90 11.97 18.67
N ASP A 159 -7.85 12.90 18.56
CA ASP A 159 -9.24 12.62 18.18
C ASP A 159 -9.46 12.73 16.68
N LEU A 160 -8.92 11.76 15.95
CA LEU A 160 -9.10 11.66 14.50
C LEU A 160 -10.55 11.40 14.10
N LYS A 161 -11.30 10.67 14.95
CA LYS A 161 -12.65 10.21 14.61
C LYS A 161 -13.64 11.36 14.43
N SER A 162 -13.46 12.46 15.17
CA SER A 162 -14.28 13.68 15.01
C SER A 162 -14.02 14.38 13.66
N LEU A 163 -12.84 14.22 13.09
CA LEU A 163 -12.41 14.90 11.84
C LEU A 163 -12.71 14.09 10.57
N VAL A 164 -12.83 12.76 10.69
CA VAL A 164 -12.99 11.89 9.52
C VAL A 164 -14.42 11.90 9.03
N LYS A 165 -14.63 12.39 7.82
CA LYS A 165 -15.91 12.31 7.10
C LYS A 165 -16.12 10.93 6.47
N CYS A 166 -15.09 10.39 5.83
CA CYS A 166 -15.13 9.09 5.18
C CYS A 166 -13.75 8.42 5.26
N LEU A 167 -13.71 7.21 5.78
CA LEU A 167 -12.55 6.33 5.77
C LEU A 167 -12.84 5.16 4.83
N LEU A 168 -12.00 5.01 3.82
CA LEU A 168 -12.10 3.93 2.85
C LEU A 168 -10.86 3.05 2.93
N SER A 169 -11.07 1.76 3.18
CA SER A 169 -10.03 0.73 3.16
C SER A 169 -10.33 -0.31 2.09
N VAL A 170 -9.37 -0.55 1.20
CA VAL A 170 -9.50 -1.53 0.11
C VAL A 170 -8.50 -2.65 0.31
N GLY A 171 -8.95 -3.89 0.24
CA GLY A 171 -8.11 -5.08 0.33
C GLY A 171 -7.92 -5.78 -1.00
N THR A 172 -7.00 -6.74 -1.01
CA THR A 172 -6.64 -7.56 -2.19
C THR A 172 -7.34 -8.92 -2.23
N GLY A 173 -8.34 -9.12 -1.40
CA GLY A 173 -9.07 -10.36 -1.23
C GLY A 173 -8.70 -11.10 0.06
N ASN A 174 -9.58 -12.02 0.46
CA ASN A 174 -9.37 -12.85 1.64
C ASN A 174 -8.52 -14.07 1.25
N PRO A 175 -7.33 -14.27 1.87
CA PRO A 175 -6.44 -15.38 1.52
C PRO A 175 -6.93 -16.77 1.95
N ALA A 176 -8.09 -16.87 2.57
CA ALA A 176 -8.64 -18.08 3.20
C ALA A 176 -7.75 -18.69 4.31
N THR A 177 -8.36 -19.47 5.19
CA THR A 177 -7.62 -20.22 6.21
C THR A 177 -7.07 -21.50 5.58
N ARG A 178 -5.75 -21.59 5.44
CA ARG A 178 -5.08 -22.82 4.97
C ARG A 178 -4.23 -23.39 6.11
N PRO A 179 -4.11 -24.71 6.20
CA PRO A 179 -3.17 -25.34 7.13
C PRO A 179 -1.73 -24.94 6.81
N ILE A 180 -0.86 -25.06 7.78
CA ILE A 180 0.57 -24.84 7.61
C ILE A 180 1.11 -25.89 6.65
N ASP A 181 1.91 -25.47 5.68
CA ASP A 181 2.51 -26.36 4.69
C ASP A 181 3.69 -27.10 5.36
N ASP A 182 3.69 -28.41 5.30
CA ASP A 182 4.75 -29.27 5.90
C ASP A 182 6.04 -29.26 5.08
N ASN A 183 6.03 -28.71 3.88
CA ASN A 183 7.20 -28.56 3.06
C ASN A 183 7.99 -27.32 3.46
N MET A 184 9.23 -27.51 3.95
CA MET A 184 10.08 -26.46 4.48
C MET A 184 10.32 -25.28 3.52
N LEU A 185 10.50 -25.55 2.22
CA LEU A 185 10.68 -24.50 1.21
C LEU A 185 9.40 -23.67 0.98
N LYS A 186 8.24 -24.34 0.97
CA LYS A 186 6.95 -23.67 0.88
C LYS A 186 6.60 -22.95 2.20
N PHE A 187 6.99 -23.51 3.33
CA PHE A 187 6.86 -22.88 4.64
C PHE A 187 7.64 -21.57 4.70
N LEU A 188 8.91 -21.59 4.34
CA LEU A 188 9.77 -20.39 4.35
C LEU A 188 9.27 -19.31 3.39
N SER A 189 8.85 -19.69 2.17
CA SER A 189 8.44 -18.72 1.16
C SER A 189 7.01 -18.20 1.30
N LYS A 190 6.08 -19.01 1.80
CA LYS A 190 4.65 -18.66 1.86
C LYS A 190 4.15 -18.45 3.29
N THR A 191 4.53 -19.29 4.23
CA THR A 191 3.97 -19.27 5.58
C THR A 191 4.57 -18.18 6.45
N LEU A 192 5.89 -17.92 6.34
CA LEU A 192 6.54 -16.81 7.04
C LEU A 192 5.98 -15.46 6.61
N VAL A 193 5.85 -15.24 5.31
CA VAL A 193 5.24 -14.00 4.78
C VAL A 193 3.80 -13.86 5.31
N ARG A 194 2.99 -14.93 5.27
CA ARG A 194 1.61 -14.91 5.79
C ARG A 194 1.52 -14.65 7.30
N LEU A 195 2.42 -15.24 8.09
CA LEU A 195 2.46 -15.00 9.54
C LEU A 195 2.88 -13.58 9.89
N ALA A 196 3.81 -13.02 9.14
CA ALA A 196 4.28 -11.65 9.32
C ALA A 196 3.23 -10.61 8.87
N THR A 197 2.34 -10.96 7.93
CA THR A 197 1.41 -10.00 7.31
C THR A 197 -0.02 -10.03 7.85
N LYS A 198 -0.43 -10.96 8.71
CA LYS A 198 -1.80 -11.16 9.30
C LYS A 198 -2.79 -9.98 9.14
N PRO A 199 -3.22 -9.63 7.93
CA PRO A 199 -4.03 -8.44 7.68
C PRO A 199 -5.41 -8.49 8.36
N GLU A 200 -5.97 -9.70 8.55
CA GLU A 200 -7.28 -9.86 9.21
C GLU A 200 -7.23 -9.51 10.71
N GLY A 201 -6.09 -9.74 11.37
CA GLY A 201 -5.90 -9.34 12.76
C GLY A 201 -5.91 -7.83 12.92
N THR A 202 -5.21 -7.13 12.05
CA THR A 202 -5.16 -5.66 11.98
C THR A 202 -6.54 -5.09 11.64
N GLU A 203 -7.21 -5.63 10.63
CA GLU A 203 -8.57 -5.23 10.26
C GLU A 203 -9.53 -5.38 11.44
N ARG A 204 -9.54 -6.53 12.12
CA ARG A 204 -10.44 -6.78 13.24
C ARG A 204 -10.22 -5.81 14.40
N ARG A 205 -8.97 -5.54 14.76
CA ARG A 205 -8.64 -4.56 15.81
C ARG A 205 -9.09 -3.14 15.42
N PHE A 206 -8.79 -2.74 14.19
CA PHE A 206 -9.18 -1.44 13.68
C PHE A 206 -10.71 -1.27 13.66
N MET A 207 -11.45 -2.22 13.08
CA MET A 207 -12.91 -2.19 13.02
C MET A 207 -13.56 -2.20 14.41
N ALA A 208 -12.94 -2.85 15.40
CA ALA A 208 -13.40 -2.81 16.78
C ALA A 208 -13.27 -1.40 17.39
N ARG A 209 -12.14 -0.72 17.14
CA ARG A 209 -11.91 0.66 17.60
C ARG A 209 -12.82 1.68 16.90
N TRP A 210 -13.10 1.48 15.61
CA TRP A 210 -13.90 2.36 14.76
C TRP A 210 -15.37 1.93 14.63
N ARG A 211 -15.84 1.08 15.54
CA ARG A 211 -17.18 0.48 15.44
C ARG A 211 -18.32 1.49 15.27
N ASN A 212 -18.28 2.59 16.00
CA ASN A 212 -19.33 3.60 15.96
C ASN A 212 -19.31 4.35 14.63
N GLU A 213 -18.13 4.69 14.14
CA GLU A 213 -17.90 5.35 12.85
C GLU A 213 -18.34 4.46 11.68
N CYS A 214 -18.04 3.17 11.77
CA CYS A 214 -18.45 2.19 10.76
C CYS A 214 -19.98 1.98 10.76
N LYS A 215 -20.62 1.94 11.94
CA LYS A 215 -22.09 1.89 12.04
C LYS A 215 -22.75 3.18 11.57
N GLY A 216 -22.09 4.31 11.74
CA GLY A 216 -22.54 5.62 11.30
C GLY A 216 -22.26 5.93 9.82
N GLY A 217 -21.85 4.93 9.02
CA GLY A 217 -21.59 5.11 7.58
C GLY A 217 -20.39 6.00 7.26
N ARG A 218 -19.38 6.08 8.15
CA ARG A 218 -18.15 6.88 7.95
C ARG A 218 -16.89 6.05 7.74
N CYS A 219 -16.99 4.72 7.80
CA CYS A 219 -15.88 3.82 7.64
C CYS A 219 -16.29 2.61 6.81
N TYR A 220 -15.60 2.38 5.71
CA TYR A 220 -15.88 1.34 4.74
C TYR A 220 -14.66 0.47 4.50
N ARG A 221 -14.89 -0.85 4.43
CA ARG A 221 -13.88 -1.82 4.02
C ARG A 221 -14.42 -2.66 2.87
N PHE A 222 -13.75 -2.61 1.73
CA PHE A 222 -14.02 -3.48 0.59
C PHE A 222 -12.90 -4.49 0.43
N ASN A 223 -13.25 -5.77 0.55
CA ASN A 223 -12.28 -6.87 0.44
C ASN A 223 -13.03 -8.09 -0.10
N VAL A 224 -12.64 -8.58 -1.27
CA VAL A 224 -13.30 -9.74 -1.91
C VAL A 224 -13.17 -10.96 -1.00
N GLU A 225 -14.31 -11.53 -0.59
CA GLU A 225 -14.33 -12.59 0.41
C GLU A 225 -14.01 -13.96 -0.18
N GLN A 226 -14.41 -14.20 -1.43
CA GLN A 226 -14.29 -15.50 -2.10
C GLN A 226 -13.85 -15.35 -3.56
N GLY A 227 -13.24 -16.41 -4.10
CA GLY A 227 -12.83 -16.48 -5.51
C GLY A 227 -11.38 -16.09 -5.78
N LEU A 228 -10.67 -15.46 -4.82
CA LEU A 228 -9.28 -15.02 -4.98
C LEU A 228 -8.27 -15.80 -4.14
N GLN A 229 -8.70 -16.89 -3.49
CA GLN A 229 -7.88 -17.64 -2.54
C GLN A 229 -6.63 -18.27 -3.16
N ASP A 230 -6.71 -18.64 -4.43
CA ASP A 230 -5.64 -19.31 -5.17
C ASP A 230 -4.82 -18.35 -6.04
N VAL A 231 -5.18 -17.07 -6.08
CA VAL A 231 -4.43 -16.05 -6.81
C VAL A 231 -3.20 -15.64 -6.02
N HIS A 232 -2.02 -15.78 -6.62
CA HIS A 232 -0.74 -15.40 -6.03
C HIS A 232 -0.29 -14.03 -6.54
N LEU A 233 0.67 -13.41 -5.83
CA LEU A 233 1.19 -12.08 -6.14
C LEU A 233 1.66 -11.92 -7.60
N ALA A 234 2.26 -12.96 -8.17
CA ALA A 234 2.80 -12.94 -9.53
C ALA A 234 1.83 -13.43 -10.61
N ASP A 235 0.58 -13.77 -10.26
CA ASP A 235 -0.38 -14.37 -11.17
C ASP A 235 -1.10 -13.31 -12.04
N TYR A 236 -0.31 -12.56 -12.82
CA TYR A 236 -0.85 -11.51 -13.70
C TYR A 236 -1.82 -12.06 -14.78
N GLN A 237 -1.77 -13.37 -15.07
CA GLN A 237 -2.67 -14.04 -16.00
C GLN A 237 -4.07 -14.27 -15.43
N SER A 238 -4.22 -14.29 -14.09
CA SER A 238 -5.50 -14.50 -13.42
C SER A 238 -6.43 -13.27 -13.43
N ARG A 239 -6.17 -12.32 -14.33
CA ARG A 239 -6.91 -11.06 -14.46
C ARG A 239 -8.42 -11.26 -14.58
N SER A 240 -8.87 -12.12 -15.49
CA SER A 240 -10.30 -12.37 -15.72
C SER A 240 -10.98 -12.90 -14.46
N LEU A 241 -10.31 -13.79 -13.72
CA LEU A 241 -10.78 -14.29 -12.43
C LEU A 241 -10.90 -13.18 -11.40
N ILE A 242 -9.86 -12.32 -11.29
CA ILE A 242 -9.85 -11.19 -10.35
C ILE A 242 -10.99 -10.22 -10.66
N GLU A 243 -11.16 -9.85 -11.93
CA GLU A 243 -12.23 -8.95 -12.37
C GLU A 243 -13.61 -9.55 -12.10
N THR A 244 -13.85 -10.81 -12.46
CA THR A 244 -15.15 -11.49 -12.23
C THR A 244 -15.46 -11.59 -10.73
N ALA A 245 -14.54 -12.10 -9.91
CA ALA A 245 -14.76 -12.24 -8.48
C ALA A 245 -15.00 -10.87 -7.80
N THR A 246 -14.33 -9.81 -8.28
CA THR A 246 -14.55 -8.45 -7.78
C THR A 246 -15.91 -7.92 -8.17
N GLN A 247 -16.34 -8.13 -9.41
CA GLN A 247 -17.67 -7.73 -9.87
C GLN A 247 -18.77 -8.47 -9.11
N ASP A 248 -18.66 -9.78 -8.97
CA ASP A 248 -19.63 -10.58 -8.21
C ASP A 248 -19.75 -10.08 -6.76
N TYR A 249 -18.61 -9.83 -6.10
CA TYR A 249 -18.58 -9.25 -4.75
C TYR A 249 -19.28 -7.89 -4.70
N LEU A 250 -18.98 -6.98 -5.61
CA LEU A 250 -19.61 -5.64 -5.65
C LEU A 250 -21.09 -5.68 -6.02
N HIS A 251 -21.56 -6.75 -6.70
CA HIS A 251 -22.96 -6.94 -7.03
C HIS A 251 -23.81 -7.48 -5.88
N LEU A 252 -23.22 -7.97 -4.78
CA LEU A 252 -23.97 -8.38 -3.62
C LEU A 252 -24.80 -7.20 -3.06
N PRO A 253 -26.07 -7.41 -2.67
CA PRO A 253 -26.95 -6.31 -2.23
C PRO A 253 -26.34 -5.46 -1.11
N ARG A 254 -25.69 -6.09 -0.15
CA ARG A 254 -25.01 -5.41 0.95
C ARG A 254 -23.86 -4.52 0.44
N GLN A 255 -23.05 -5.03 -0.47
CA GLN A 255 -21.90 -4.30 -1.00
C GLN A 255 -22.34 -3.13 -1.89
N LYS A 256 -23.40 -3.31 -2.69
CA LYS A 256 -23.99 -2.22 -3.47
C LYS A 256 -24.48 -1.09 -2.57
N ALA A 257 -25.17 -1.40 -1.48
CA ALA A 257 -25.65 -0.40 -0.53
C ALA A 257 -24.47 0.35 0.13
N GLN A 258 -23.46 -0.37 0.61
CA GLN A 258 -22.26 0.24 1.20
C GLN A 258 -21.48 1.11 0.20
N LEU A 259 -21.36 0.66 -1.05
CA LEU A 259 -20.70 1.43 -2.11
C LEU A 259 -21.43 2.72 -2.41
N ALA A 260 -22.76 2.67 -2.56
CA ALA A 260 -23.60 3.85 -2.80
C ALA A 260 -23.47 4.88 -1.66
N GLU A 261 -23.53 4.43 -0.41
CA GLU A 261 -23.34 5.28 0.76
C GLU A 261 -21.92 5.89 0.81
N CYS A 262 -20.87 5.08 0.54
CA CYS A 262 -19.50 5.54 0.47
C CYS A 262 -19.32 6.63 -0.60
N VAL A 263 -19.89 6.45 -1.78
CA VAL A 263 -19.85 7.43 -2.89
C VAL A 263 -20.48 8.76 -2.48
N VAL A 264 -21.64 8.73 -1.82
CA VAL A 264 -22.32 9.94 -1.31
C VAL A 264 -21.40 10.65 -0.32
N ASN A 265 -20.82 9.93 0.66
CA ASN A 265 -19.94 10.53 1.66
C ASN A 265 -18.65 11.11 1.07
N LEU A 266 -18.11 10.48 0.03
CA LEU A 266 -16.94 11.02 -0.69
C LEU A 266 -17.29 12.27 -1.50
N ALA A 267 -18.45 12.30 -2.14
CA ALA A 267 -18.92 13.45 -2.92
C ALA A 267 -19.24 14.66 -2.03
N GLU A 268 -19.77 14.43 -0.82
CA GLU A 268 -20.04 15.47 0.16
C GLU A 268 -18.80 15.98 0.91
N LYS A 269 -17.62 15.42 0.63
CA LYS A 269 -16.36 15.87 1.23
C LYS A 269 -16.11 17.32 0.85
N GLN A 270 -16.39 18.22 1.76
CA GLN A 270 -15.91 19.59 1.66
C GLN A 270 -14.41 19.59 1.93
N GLY A 271 -13.62 20.05 0.97
CA GLY A 271 -12.20 20.29 1.21
C GLY A 271 -12.07 21.25 2.37
N SER A 272 -11.47 20.84 3.49
CA SER A 272 -11.08 21.82 4.50
C SER A 272 -10.25 22.89 3.82
N PRO A 273 -10.54 24.19 4.04
CA PRO A 273 -9.63 25.24 3.61
C PRO A 273 -8.27 24.89 4.21
N ILE A 274 -7.24 24.85 3.39
CA ILE A 274 -5.85 24.71 3.82
C ILE A 274 -5.70 25.68 4.98
N LEU A 275 -5.53 25.17 6.21
CA LEU A 275 -5.12 25.99 7.34
C LEU A 275 -3.81 26.61 6.92
N SER A 276 -3.88 27.86 6.44
CA SER A 276 -2.73 28.68 6.16
C SER A 276 -1.89 28.64 7.43
N ALA A 277 -0.68 28.10 7.30
CA ALA A 277 0.30 28.11 8.38
C ALA A 277 0.39 29.54 8.90
N GLN A 278 -0.11 29.79 10.09
CA GLN A 278 0.18 31.05 10.79
C GLN A 278 1.69 31.08 10.97
N PRO A 279 2.35 32.14 10.53
CA PRO A 279 3.77 32.32 10.84
C PRO A 279 3.88 32.37 12.39
N ARG A 280 4.61 31.41 12.96
CA ARG A 280 5.01 31.49 14.37
C ARG A 280 5.79 32.78 14.54
N GLY A 281 5.15 33.76 15.18
CA GLY A 281 5.79 34.99 15.59
C GLY A 281 7.01 34.64 16.43
N LEU A 282 8.13 35.27 16.07
CA LEU A 282 9.31 35.47 16.89
C LEU A 282 8.91 36.10 18.22
N PHE A 283 9.11 35.38 19.31
CA PHE A 283 9.53 35.93 20.60
C PHE A 283 10.40 34.87 21.28
#